data_c66400a97ab0a8668754eb88a6e88d1c
#
_entry.id   c66400a97ab0a8668754eb88a6e88d1c
#
_cell.length_a   1.000
_cell.length_b   1.000
_cell.length_c   1.000
_cell.angle_alpha   90.00
_cell.angle_beta   90.00
_cell.angle_gamma   90.00
#
_symmetry.space_group_name_H-M   'P 1'
#
loop_
_entity.id
_entity.type
_entity.pdbx_description
1 polymer ?
#
loop_
_entity_poly.entity_id
_entity_poly.type
_entity_poly.pdbx_seq_one_letter_code
_entity_poly.pdbx_strand_id
1 'polypeptide(L)'
;LTITRPVKELLRGVRSIALGNFNARIDLPVGGELGELLTGFNAMASQLEAYDEANIEELTAAQVKQQSLIATMADGAILLDAEGRIVLANPTARRLFRWEGRNLEGQELVEELPDLLAIELHVPLDLLLSRGADSEDLRCSIGEPARTLRIVLQAVRDASGETLKGIAVTVQDLTREVELNAAQSRFISNVSHELRTPLFNIKSYVETLHDMGDLLSDEEKQEFLGVANAETDRLTRLVNDVLDLSRLESGRAVQFEAMSMRPAMEQTLRTYRLNAEDRQVELMLDVPEELPEVLGNWDLLLQVLDNLVGNALKFSRPGGPLSLRAYPWPDACSVEGTAITNSDGPTCALT
;
A
#
# COMPACT_ATOMS: atom_id res chain seq x y z
N LEU A 1 -42.18 11.67 68.80
CA LEU A 1 -42.04 12.38 67.51
C LEU A 1 -40.58 12.53 67.07
N THR A 2 -39.59 12.52 68.00
CA THR A 2 -38.19 12.87 67.72
C THR A 2 -37.41 11.76 66.97
N ILE A 3 -37.77 10.49 67.08
CA ILE A 3 -37.02 9.35 66.51
C ILE A 3 -37.70 8.82 65.25
N THR A 4 -39.00 8.94 65.08
CA THR A 4 -39.78 8.31 64.03
C THR A 4 -39.51 8.93 62.65
N ARG A 5 -39.25 10.25 62.57
CA ARG A 5 -38.97 10.95 61.29
C ARG A 5 -37.61 10.59 60.70
N PRO A 6 -36.50 10.66 61.43
CA PRO A 6 -35.21 10.27 60.92
C PRO A 6 -35.15 8.80 60.44
N VAL A 7 -35.81 7.88 61.18
CA VAL A 7 -35.87 6.46 60.77
C VAL A 7 -36.67 6.27 59.48
N LYS A 8 -37.77 7.02 59.30
CA LYS A 8 -38.52 6.96 58.02
C LYS A 8 -37.71 7.50 56.86
N GLU A 9 -36.96 8.60 57.01
CA GLU A 9 -36.12 9.13 55.98
C GLU A 9 -34.95 8.19 55.67
N LEU A 10 -34.33 7.55 56.67
CA LEU A 10 -33.33 6.51 56.47
C LEU A 10 -33.88 5.35 55.65
N LEU A 11 -35.09 4.81 55.98
CA LEU A 11 -35.74 3.77 55.22
C LEU A 11 -36.02 4.18 53.75
N ARG A 12 -36.38 5.44 53.50
CA ARG A 12 -36.57 5.97 52.18
C ARG A 12 -35.25 6.05 51.42
N GLY A 13 -34.19 6.53 52.05
CA GLY A 13 -32.86 6.60 51.47
C GLY A 13 -32.33 5.21 51.11
N VAL A 14 -32.45 4.24 52.01
CA VAL A 14 -32.05 2.83 51.74
C VAL A 14 -32.83 2.23 50.58
N ARG A 15 -34.14 2.49 50.51
CA ARG A 15 -34.95 2.03 49.33
C ARG A 15 -34.54 2.72 48.05
N SER A 16 -34.17 4.01 48.09
CA SER A 16 -33.69 4.74 46.94
C SER A 16 -32.39 4.16 46.43
N ILE A 17 -31.44 3.87 47.29
CA ILE A 17 -30.18 3.20 46.94
C ILE A 17 -30.43 1.79 46.38
N ALA A 18 -31.34 1.01 47.00
CA ALA A 18 -31.70 -0.30 46.51
C ALA A 18 -32.32 -0.30 45.10
N LEU A 19 -32.89 0.82 44.66
CA LEU A 19 -33.41 1.05 43.31
C LEU A 19 -32.36 1.67 42.35
N GLY A 20 -31.09 1.77 42.75
CA GLY A 20 -30.01 2.31 41.91
C GLY A 20 -29.82 3.83 41.98
N ASN A 21 -30.54 4.54 42.84
CA ASN A 21 -30.36 5.98 42.99
C ASN A 21 -29.35 6.26 44.12
N PHE A 22 -28.08 6.30 43.79
CA PHE A 22 -26.96 6.51 44.73
C PHE A 22 -26.78 7.98 45.11
N ASN A 23 -27.47 8.94 44.47
CA ASN A 23 -27.45 10.36 44.82
C ASN A 23 -28.30 10.68 46.08
N ALA A 24 -28.98 9.70 46.64
CA ALA A 24 -29.82 9.91 47.80
C ALA A 24 -28.97 10.33 49.02
N ARG A 25 -29.29 11.49 49.61
CA ARG A 25 -28.66 12.01 50.83
C ARG A 25 -29.74 12.36 51.85
N ILE A 26 -29.42 12.17 53.11
CA ILE A 26 -30.32 12.52 54.21
C ILE A 26 -29.66 13.64 55.00
N ASP A 27 -30.26 14.82 54.91
CA ASP A 27 -29.81 16.02 55.63
C ASP A 27 -30.83 16.35 56.71
N LEU A 28 -30.61 15.79 57.91
CA LEU A 28 -31.43 16.03 59.10
C LEU A 28 -30.54 16.44 60.28
N PRO A 29 -30.83 17.54 60.99
CA PRO A 29 -30.05 17.98 62.14
C PRO A 29 -30.38 17.11 63.38
N VAL A 30 -29.80 15.93 63.44
CA VAL A 30 -29.99 14.95 64.53
C VAL A 30 -28.61 14.62 65.11
N GLY A 31 -28.47 14.74 66.47
CA GLY A 31 -27.24 14.37 67.15
C GLY A 31 -27.29 12.98 67.79
N GLY A 32 -26.19 12.53 68.38
CA GLY A 32 -26.05 11.25 69.02
C GLY A 32 -25.95 10.07 68.06
N GLU A 33 -26.26 8.85 68.48
CA GLU A 33 -26.13 7.61 67.69
C GLU A 33 -26.90 7.66 66.39
N LEU A 34 -28.01 8.40 66.34
CA LEU A 34 -28.82 8.54 65.12
C LEU A 34 -28.15 9.48 64.07
N GLY A 35 -27.43 10.50 64.56
CA GLY A 35 -26.61 11.35 63.72
C GLY A 35 -25.42 10.61 63.10
N GLU A 36 -24.77 9.76 63.88
CA GLU A 36 -23.68 8.88 63.36
C GLU A 36 -24.20 7.90 62.31
N LEU A 37 -25.40 7.35 62.50
CA LEU A 37 -26.02 6.44 61.51
C LEU A 37 -26.35 7.15 60.22
N LEU A 38 -26.85 8.38 60.23
CA LEU A 38 -27.13 9.18 59.02
C LEU A 38 -25.84 9.60 58.33
N THR A 39 -24.79 9.92 59.05
CA THR A 39 -23.46 10.22 58.49
C THR A 39 -22.87 8.97 57.82
N GLY A 40 -22.94 7.81 58.48
CA GLY A 40 -22.54 6.53 57.87
C GLY A 40 -23.32 6.18 56.63
N PHE A 41 -24.65 6.39 56.60
CA PHE A 41 -25.47 6.20 55.42
C PHE A 41 -25.05 7.10 54.26
N ASN A 42 -24.84 8.40 54.52
CA ASN A 42 -24.41 9.36 53.51
C ASN A 42 -23.01 9.05 52.96
N ALA A 43 -22.09 8.58 53.84
CA ALA A 43 -20.77 8.14 53.42
C ALA A 43 -20.82 6.88 52.52
N MET A 44 -21.65 5.91 52.90
CA MET A 44 -21.91 4.72 52.05
C MET A 44 -22.53 5.08 50.70
N ALA A 45 -23.54 5.98 50.72
CA ALA A 45 -24.16 6.44 49.47
C ALA A 45 -23.17 7.14 48.56
N SER A 46 -22.28 8.02 49.10
CA SER A 46 -21.20 8.66 48.33
C SER A 46 -20.21 7.64 47.73
N GLN A 47 -19.89 6.60 48.47
CA GLN A 47 -18.95 5.57 48.01
C GLN A 47 -19.56 4.72 46.90
N LEU A 48 -20.86 4.40 47.00
CA LEU A 48 -21.60 3.67 45.94
C LEU A 48 -21.74 4.52 44.67
N GLU A 49 -22.03 5.80 44.81
CA GLU A 49 -22.10 6.74 43.70
C GLU A 49 -20.76 6.82 42.95
N ALA A 50 -19.64 7.04 43.68
CA ALA A 50 -18.32 7.08 43.08
C ALA A 50 -17.91 5.76 42.41
N TYR A 51 -18.34 4.61 42.98
CA TYR A 51 -18.11 3.30 42.38
C TYR A 51 -18.91 3.10 41.09
N ASP A 52 -20.18 3.50 41.06
CA ASP A 52 -21.06 3.40 39.89
C ASP A 52 -20.56 4.31 38.75
N GLU A 53 -20.20 5.56 39.08
CA GLU A 53 -19.59 6.49 38.12
C GLU A 53 -18.31 5.94 37.52
N ALA A 54 -17.38 5.42 38.32
CA ALA A 54 -16.13 4.83 37.85
C ALA A 54 -16.39 3.58 36.95
N ASN A 55 -17.38 2.78 37.30
CA ASN A 55 -17.74 1.59 36.50
C ASN A 55 -18.32 1.97 35.14
N ILE A 56 -19.17 2.99 35.09
CA ILE A 56 -19.73 3.56 33.84
C ILE A 56 -18.61 4.17 32.98
N GLU A 57 -17.68 4.92 33.59
CA GLU A 57 -16.54 5.49 32.87
C GLU A 57 -15.65 4.39 32.27
N GLU A 58 -15.34 3.34 33.02
CA GLU A 58 -14.52 2.22 32.55
C GLU A 58 -15.19 1.48 31.38
N LEU A 59 -16.48 1.16 31.50
CA LEU A 59 -17.25 0.53 30.43
C LEU A 59 -17.31 1.39 29.16
N THR A 60 -17.56 2.69 29.35
CA THR A 60 -17.60 3.65 28.23
C THR A 60 -16.24 3.78 27.56
N ALA A 61 -15.17 3.90 28.34
CA ALA A 61 -13.81 3.94 27.82
C ALA A 61 -13.42 2.65 27.06
N ALA A 62 -13.80 1.48 27.59
CA ALA A 62 -13.59 0.19 26.93
C ALA A 62 -14.35 0.10 25.60
N GLN A 63 -15.59 0.58 25.57
CA GLN A 63 -16.41 0.59 24.35
C GLN A 63 -15.85 1.54 23.29
N VAL A 64 -15.45 2.76 23.66
CA VAL A 64 -14.80 3.73 22.77
C VAL A 64 -13.50 3.16 22.22
N LYS A 65 -12.67 2.53 23.07
CA LYS A 65 -11.42 1.88 22.64
C LYS A 65 -11.69 0.77 21.62
N GLN A 66 -12.67 -0.08 21.86
CA GLN A 66 -13.05 -1.16 20.93
C GLN A 66 -13.54 -0.61 19.59
N GLN A 67 -14.41 0.41 19.62
CA GLN A 67 -14.89 1.07 18.39
C GLN A 67 -13.74 1.72 17.60
N SER A 68 -12.82 2.38 18.30
CA SER A 68 -11.66 3.00 17.69
C SER A 68 -10.74 1.99 17.02
N LEU A 69 -10.50 0.83 17.66
CA LEU A 69 -9.71 -0.25 17.06
C LEU A 69 -10.34 -0.76 15.76
N ILE A 70 -11.64 -1.02 15.77
CA ILE A 70 -12.37 -1.48 14.58
C ILE A 70 -12.37 -0.41 13.48
N ALA A 71 -12.50 0.87 13.85
CA ALA A 71 -12.52 1.98 12.89
C ALA A 71 -11.16 2.22 12.21
N THR A 72 -10.05 1.93 12.89
CA THR A 72 -8.69 2.12 12.37
C THR A 72 -8.13 0.92 11.61
N MET A 73 -8.86 -0.19 11.54
CA MET A 73 -8.45 -1.35 10.75
C MET A 73 -8.31 -1.00 9.27
N ALA A 74 -7.17 -1.41 8.67
CA ALA A 74 -6.92 -1.23 7.24
C ALA A 74 -7.86 -2.09 6.39
N ASP A 75 -8.22 -3.27 6.89
CA ASP A 75 -9.14 -4.20 6.24
C ASP A 75 -10.61 -3.84 6.55
N GLY A 76 -11.50 -4.16 5.61
CA GLY A 76 -12.93 -4.09 5.85
C GLY A 76 -13.34 -5.15 6.88
N ALA A 77 -14.08 -4.76 7.91
CA ALA A 77 -14.62 -5.66 8.92
C ALA A 77 -16.14 -5.50 8.99
N ILE A 78 -16.85 -6.63 8.89
CA ILE A 78 -18.30 -6.70 8.98
C ILE A 78 -18.63 -7.80 10.01
N LEU A 79 -19.55 -7.51 10.89
CA LEU A 79 -20.10 -8.50 11.83
C LEU A 79 -21.56 -8.76 11.46
N LEU A 80 -21.90 -10.04 11.34
CA LEU A 80 -23.25 -10.50 11.08
C LEU A 80 -23.81 -11.21 12.32
N ASP A 81 -25.11 -11.19 12.48
CA ASP A 81 -25.82 -12.02 13.44
C ASP A 81 -25.94 -13.50 12.98
N ALA A 82 -26.63 -14.31 13.76
CA ALA A 82 -26.84 -15.74 13.45
C ALA A 82 -27.76 -15.97 12.24
N GLU A 83 -28.47 -14.96 11.79
CA GLU A 83 -29.37 -14.95 10.62
C GLU A 83 -28.70 -14.35 9.36
N GLY A 84 -27.42 -13.90 9.44
CA GLY A 84 -26.68 -13.33 8.33
C GLY A 84 -26.94 -11.84 8.09
N ARG A 85 -27.56 -11.13 9.07
CA ARG A 85 -27.83 -9.71 9.00
C ARG A 85 -26.67 -8.89 9.53
N ILE A 86 -26.44 -7.73 8.94
CA ILE A 86 -25.34 -6.84 9.32
C ILE A 86 -25.61 -6.23 10.70
N VAL A 87 -24.74 -6.50 11.66
CA VAL A 87 -24.71 -5.86 12.98
C VAL A 87 -23.79 -4.66 12.99
N LEU A 88 -22.63 -4.77 12.32
CA LEU A 88 -21.62 -3.74 12.27
C LEU A 88 -20.85 -3.82 10.95
N ALA A 89 -20.52 -2.67 10.38
CA ALA A 89 -19.55 -2.55 9.30
C ALA A 89 -18.62 -1.37 9.59
N ASN A 90 -17.30 -1.60 9.58
CA ASN A 90 -16.31 -0.57 9.84
C ASN A 90 -16.21 0.44 8.67
N PRO A 91 -15.58 1.60 8.86
CA PRO A 91 -15.46 2.61 7.80
C PRO A 91 -14.78 2.09 6.53
N THR A 92 -13.83 1.15 6.65
CA THR A 92 -13.13 0.56 5.51
C THR A 92 -14.05 -0.33 4.67
N ALA A 93 -14.86 -1.20 5.29
CA ALA A 93 -15.88 -1.98 4.59
C ALA A 93 -16.89 -1.08 3.89
N ARG A 94 -17.36 -0.02 4.57
CA ARG A 94 -18.29 0.96 3.98
C ARG A 94 -17.72 1.63 2.73
N ARG A 95 -16.43 2.00 2.73
CA ARG A 95 -15.75 2.57 1.56
C ARG A 95 -15.57 1.56 0.44
N LEU A 96 -15.18 0.32 0.76
CA LEU A 96 -14.96 -0.74 -0.24
C LEU A 96 -16.22 -1.04 -1.04
N PHE A 97 -17.37 -1.11 -0.37
CA PHE A 97 -18.66 -1.45 -0.98
C PHE A 97 -19.53 -0.22 -1.33
N ARG A 98 -19.02 1.01 -1.13
CA ARG A 98 -19.75 2.26 -1.38
C ARG A 98 -21.04 2.38 -0.55
N TRP A 99 -20.99 1.97 0.71
CA TRP A 99 -22.09 2.03 1.66
C TRP A 99 -22.11 3.30 2.51
N GLU A 100 -21.38 4.32 2.12
CA GLU A 100 -21.28 5.58 2.87
C GLU A 100 -22.66 6.25 3.00
N GLY A 101 -23.00 6.67 4.21
CA GLY A 101 -24.30 7.31 4.51
C GLY A 101 -25.51 6.37 4.53
N ARG A 102 -25.34 5.07 4.29
CA ARG A 102 -26.45 4.09 4.35
C ARG A 102 -26.58 3.48 5.75
N ASN A 103 -27.81 3.26 6.18
CA ASN A 103 -28.09 2.44 7.37
C ASN A 103 -28.15 0.98 6.95
N LEU A 104 -27.19 0.17 7.45
CA LEU A 104 -27.02 -1.23 7.09
C LEU A 104 -27.45 -2.19 8.21
N GLU A 105 -27.70 -1.66 9.42
CA GLU A 105 -28.05 -2.48 10.57
C GLU A 105 -29.35 -3.27 10.33
N GLY A 106 -29.30 -4.56 10.53
CA GLY A 106 -30.43 -5.47 10.34
C GLY A 106 -30.72 -5.86 8.89
N GLN A 107 -29.96 -5.37 7.90
CA GLN A 107 -30.10 -5.75 6.50
C GLN A 107 -29.30 -7.03 6.21
N GLU A 108 -29.76 -7.85 5.27
CA GLU A 108 -29.05 -9.05 4.85
C GLU A 108 -27.80 -8.68 4.05
N LEU A 109 -26.63 -9.26 4.41
CA LEU A 109 -25.36 -8.94 3.74
C LEU A 109 -25.44 -9.15 2.24
N VAL A 110 -26.04 -10.25 1.80
CA VAL A 110 -26.10 -10.64 0.38
C VAL A 110 -26.89 -9.63 -0.47
N GLU A 111 -27.94 -9.02 0.09
CA GLU A 111 -28.75 -8.01 -0.62
C GLU A 111 -28.02 -6.68 -0.83
N GLU A 112 -27.04 -6.39 0.03
CA GLU A 112 -26.29 -5.13 0.01
C GLU A 112 -25.00 -5.20 -0.81
N LEU A 113 -24.57 -6.39 -1.22
CA LEU A 113 -23.38 -6.62 -2.01
C LEU A 113 -23.66 -6.50 -3.52
N PRO A 114 -22.64 -6.19 -4.34
CA PRO A 114 -22.74 -6.31 -5.80
C PRO A 114 -23.14 -7.71 -6.22
N ASP A 115 -23.99 -7.85 -7.26
CA ASP A 115 -24.59 -9.12 -7.71
C ASP A 115 -23.59 -10.28 -7.86
N LEU A 116 -22.43 -10.03 -8.48
CA LEU A 116 -21.39 -11.04 -8.65
C LEU A 116 -20.85 -11.56 -7.32
N LEU A 117 -20.63 -10.65 -6.38
CA LEU A 117 -20.10 -10.99 -5.07
C LEU A 117 -21.16 -11.68 -4.20
N ALA A 118 -22.42 -11.24 -4.32
CA ALA A 118 -23.56 -11.88 -3.65
C ALA A 118 -23.70 -13.36 -4.05
N ILE A 119 -23.53 -13.65 -5.35
CA ILE A 119 -23.57 -15.03 -5.86
C ILE A 119 -22.42 -15.87 -5.30
N GLU A 120 -21.19 -15.33 -5.29
CA GLU A 120 -20.01 -16.06 -4.79
C GLU A 120 -20.05 -16.29 -3.28
N LEU A 121 -20.63 -15.35 -2.52
CA LEU A 121 -20.72 -15.43 -1.04
C LEU A 121 -21.89 -16.24 -0.54
N HIS A 122 -22.93 -16.47 -1.34
CA HIS A 122 -24.14 -17.17 -0.90
C HIS A 122 -23.85 -18.57 -0.34
N VAL A 123 -23.11 -19.39 -1.07
CA VAL A 123 -22.78 -20.77 -0.63
C VAL A 123 -21.87 -20.79 0.59
N PRO A 124 -20.76 -20.04 0.65
CA PRO A 124 -19.91 -19.94 1.84
C PRO A 124 -20.68 -19.46 3.08
N LEU A 125 -21.53 -18.47 2.93
CA LEU A 125 -22.35 -17.94 4.04
C LEU A 125 -23.32 -18.99 4.56
N ASP A 126 -24.03 -19.67 3.68
CA ASP A 126 -24.96 -20.76 4.04
C ASP A 126 -24.25 -21.91 4.74
N LEU A 127 -23.04 -22.25 4.35
CA LEU A 127 -22.24 -23.28 5.02
C LEU A 127 -21.91 -22.89 6.47
N LEU A 128 -21.56 -21.63 6.74
CA LEU A 128 -21.32 -21.17 8.11
C LEU A 128 -22.62 -21.11 8.93
N LEU A 129 -23.71 -20.61 8.35
CA LEU A 129 -25.02 -20.53 9.02
C LEU A 129 -25.59 -21.89 9.35
N SER A 130 -25.44 -22.88 8.45
CA SER A 130 -25.89 -24.26 8.65
C SER A 130 -24.97 -25.14 9.50
N ARG A 131 -23.88 -24.56 10.06
CA ARG A 131 -22.84 -25.25 10.83
C ARG A 131 -22.02 -26.27 10.02
N GLY A 132 -21.98 -26.11 8.69
CA GLY A 132 -21.20 -26.99 7.81
C GLY A 132 -19.71 -26.65 7.80
N ALA A 133 -19.34 -25.41 8.19
CA ALA A 133 -17.97 -24.92 8.26
C ALA A 133 -17.78 -23.93 9.42
N ASP A 134 -16.55 -23.76 9.89
CA ASP A 134 -16.16 -22.74 10.88
C ASP A 134 -15.51 -21.52 10.25
N SER A 135 -14.93 -21.67 9.05
CA SER A 135 -14.30 -20.58 8.30
C SER A 135 -14.31 -20.88 6.82
N GLU A 136 -14.48 -19.84 6.01
CA GLU A 136 -14.35 -19.87 4.56
C GLU A 136 -13.47 -18.73 4.09
N ASP A 137 -12.63 -18.97 3.06
CA ASP A 137 -11.69 -18.01 2.48
C ASP A 137 -11.86 -18.02 0.97
N LEU A 138 -12.23 -16.88 0.40
CA LEU A 138 -12.48 -16.76 -1.04
C LEU A 138 -11.79 -15.52 -1.61
N ARG A 139 -11.42 -15.62 -2.90
CA ARG A 139 -10.91 -14.49 -3.66
C ARG A 139 -11.84 -14.24 -4.83
N CYS A 140 -12.25 -12.99 -4.99
CA CYS A 140 -13.15 -12.55 -6.04
C CYS A 140 -12.65 -11.27 -6.68
N SER A 141 -13.08 -11.03 -7.92
CA SER A 141 -12.81 -9.79 -8.62
C SER A 141 -14.11 -9.04 -8.85
N ILE A 142 -14.17 -7.77 -8.44
CA ILE A 142 -15.38 -6.94 -8.52
C ILE A 142 -15.10 -5.60 -9.21
N GLY A 143 -16.13 -5.05 -9.86
CA GLY A 143 -16.16 -3.68 -10.37
C GLY A 143 -15.39 -3.43 -11.67
N GLU A 144 -15.53 -2.21 -12.16
CA GLU A 144 -14.73 -1.65 -13.25
C GLU A 144 -14.19 -0.28 -12.78
N PRO A 145 -12.86 -0.11 -12.63
CA PRO A 145 -11.80 -1.11 -12.85
C PRO A 145 -11.88 -2.29 -11.87
N ALA A 146 -11.44 -3.47 -12.32
CA ALA A 146 -11.48 -4.70 -11.55
C ALA A 146 -10.64 -4.57 -10.26
N ARG A 147 -11.25 -4.86 -9.11
CA ARG A 147 -10.57 -4.96 -7.82
C ARG A 147 -10.57 -6.41 -7.37
N THR A 148 -9.43 -6.87 -6.89
CA THR A 148 -9.30 -8.23 -6.32
C THR A 148 -9.46 -8.15 -4.82
N LEU A 149 -10.54 -8.73 -4.30
CA LEU A 149 -10.81 -8.83 -2.87
C LEU A 149 -10.55 -10.24 -2.37
N ARG A 150 -10.00 -10.33 -1.17
CA ARG A 150 -9.99 -11.56 -0.37
C ARG A 150 -11.01 -11.39 0.74
N ILE A 151 -11.94 -12.33 0.86
CA ILE A 151 -13.00 -12.31 1.86
C ILE A 151 -12.86 -13.55 2.72
N VAL A 152 -12.71 -13.34 4.01
CA VAL A 152 -12.64 -14.41 5.01
C VAL A 152 -13.88 -14.30 5.89
N LEU A 153 -14.67 -15.36 5.90
CA LEU A 153 -15.81 -15.52 6.80
C LEU A 153 -15.42 -16.46 7.93
N GLN A 154 -15.73 -16.09 9.15
CA GLN A 154 -15.42 -16.88 10.34
C GLN A 154 -16.61 -16.93 11.28
N ALA A 155 -17.05 -18.13 11.65
CA ALA A 155 -18.13 -18.31 12.61
C ALA A 155 -17.69 -17.86 14.01
N VAL A 156 -18.49 -17.00 14.62
CA VAL A 156 -18.33 -16.56 16.02
C VAL A 156 -19.30 -17.36 16.86
N ARG A 157 -18.76 -18.17 17.78
CA ARG A 157 -19.56 -19.05 18.66
C ARG A 157 -19.49 -18.60 20.10
N ASP A 158 -20.39 -19.08 20.92
CA ASP A 158 -20.35 -18.89 22.36
C ASP A 158 -19.17 -19.64 23.02
N ALA A 159 -18.97 -19.45 24.32
CA ALA A 159 -17.90 -20.07 25.09
C ALA A 159 -17.98 -21.62 25.13
N SER A 160 -19.14 -22.20 24.86
CA SER A 160 -19.33 -23.65 24.74
C SER A 160 -18.97 -24.18 23.34
N GLY A 161 -18.88 -23.32 22.34
CA GLY A 161 -18.66 -23.68 20.94
C GLY A 161 -19.91 -24.23 20.24
N GLU A 162 -21.04 -24.35 20.95
CA GLU A 162 -22.24 -25.00 20.42
C GLU A 162 -23.19 -24.04 19.70
N THR A 163 -23.26 -22.76 20.15
CA THR A 163 -24.23 -21.79 19.61
C THR A 163 -23.53 -20.80 18.72
N LEU A 164 -23.98 -20.66 17.46
CA LEU A 164 -23.54 -19.59 16.57
C LEU A 164 -24.08 -18.26 17.10
N LYS A 165 -23.23 -17.32 17.36
CA LYS A 165 -23.55 -15.94 17.78
C LYS A 165 -23.54 -14.96 16.62
N GLY A 166 -22.83 -15.30 15.53
CA GLY A 166 -22.71 -14.49 14.35
C GLY A 166 -21.57 -14.94 13.46
N ILE A 167 -21.30 -14.15 12.44
CA ILE A 167 -20.20 -14.37 11.49
C ILE A 167 -19.37 -13.09 11.40
N ALA A 168 -18.06 -13.21 11.61
CA ALA A 168 -17.11 -12.16 11.31
C ALA A 168 -16.66 -12.26 9.85
N VAL A 169 -16.79 -11.18 9.09
CA VAL A 169 -16.37 -11.10 7.70
C VAL A 169 -15.24 -10.06 7.59
N THR A 170 -14.08 -10.52 7.13
CA THR A 170 -12.93 -9.65 6.85
C THR A 170 -12.76 -9.51 5.34
N VAL A 171 -12.59 -8.29 4.85
CA VAL A 171 -12.44 -7.98 3.43
C VAL A 171 -11.13 -7.24 3.22
N GLN A 172 -10.21 -7.87 2.49
CA GLN A 172 -8.91 -7.31 2.13
C GLN A 172 -8.88 -6.91 0.65
N ASP A 173 -8.43 -5.71 0.35
CA ASP A 173 -8.19 -5.30 -1.04
C ASP A 173 -6.76 -5.69 -1.45
N LEU A 174 -6.65 -6.75 -2.25
CA LEU A 174 -5.39 -7.28 -2.77
C LEU A 174 -5.06 -6.76 -4.17
N THR A 175 -5.80 -5.78 -4.70
CA THR A 175 -5.66 -5.32 -6.08
C THR A 175 -4.23 -4.91 -6.39
N ARG A 176 -3.64 -4.07 -5.54
CA ARG A 176 -2.26 -3.60 -5.73
C ARG A 176 -1.23 -4.73 -5.67
N GLU A 177 -1.42 -5.68 -4.77
CA GLU A 177 -0.53 -6.85 -4.63
C GLU A 177 -0.57 -7.74 -5.86
N VAL A 178 -1.78 -8.03 -6.35
CA VAL A 178 -2.01 -8.84 -7.56
C VAL A 178 -1.44 -8.12 -8.80
N GLU A 179 -1.65 -6.81 -8.93
CA GLU A 179 -1.10 -6.02 -10.03
C GLU A 179 0.43 -6.01 -10.03
N LEU A 180 1.05 -5.83 -8.85
CA LEU A 180 2.51 -5.89 -8.69
C LEU A 180 3.06 -7.27 -9.05
N ASN A 181 2.46 -8.34 -8.56
CA ASN A 181 2.86 -9.71 -8.87
C ASN A 181 2.69 -10.02 -10.37
N ALA A 182 1.61 -9.56 -10.99
CA ALA A 182 1.39 -9.72 -12.42
C ALA A 182 2.41 -8.91 -13.25
N ALA A 183 2.76 -7.71 -12.82
CA ALA A 183 3.80 -6.90 -13.46
C ALA A 183 5.17 -7.56 -13.36
N GLN A 184 5.53 -8.08 -12.18
CA GLN A 184 6.77 -8.82 -11.95
C GLN A 184 6.85 -10.10 -12.80
N SER A 185 5.77 -10.86 -12.88
CA SER A 185 5.71 -12.06 -13.71
C SER A 185 5.86 -11.76 -15.21
N ARG A 186 5.21 -10.69 -15.68
CA ARG A 186 5.37 -10.19 -17.05
C ARG A 186 6.80 -9.75 -17.33
N PHE A 187 7.42 -9.04 -16.40
CA PHE A 187 8.82 -8.61 -16.51
C PHE A 187 9.76 -9.81 -16.65
N ILE A 188 9.65 -10.82 -15.77
CA ILE A 188 10.48 -12.03 -15.83
C ILE A 188 10.28 -12.77 -17.15
N SER A 189 9.04 -12.90 -17.62
CA SER A 189 8.72 -13.52 -18.91
C SER A 189 9.35 -12.78 -20.09
N ASN A 190 9.23 -11.46 -20.11
CA ASN A 190 9.79 -10.63 -21.17
C ASN A 190 11.33 -10.70 -21.20
N VAL A 191 11.99 -10.58 -20.04
CA VAL A 191 13.44 -10.73 -19.92
C VAL A 191 13.89 -12.10 -20.42
N SER A 192 13.19 -13.18 -20.04
CA SER A 192 13.51 -14.54 -20.50
C SER A 192 13.41 -14.68 -22.03
N HIS A 193 12.40 -14.06 -22.64
CA HIS A 193 12.24 -14.04 -24.09
C HIS A 193 13.34 -13.24 -24.78
N GLU A 194 13.65 -12.04 -24.26
CA GLU A 194 14.70 -11.17 -24.84
C GLU A 194 16.11 -11.75 -24.67
N LEU A 195 16.37 -12.56 -23.65
CA LEU A 195 17.64 -13.29 -23.48
C LEU A 195 17.73 -14.52 -24.40
N ARG A 196 16.60 -15.22 -24.62
CA ARG A 196 16.59 -16.47 -25.40
C ARG A 196 16.94 -16.26 -26.86
N THR A 197 16.43 -15.18 -27.47
CA THR A 197 16.60 -14.90 -28.90
C THR A 197 18.08 -14.71 -29.28
N PRO A 198 18.85 -13.79 -28.69
CA PRO A 198 20.27 -13.63 -28.99
C PRO A 198 21.07 -14.90 -28.67
N LEU A 199 20.75 -15.58 -27.56
CA LEU A 199 21.43 -16.83 -27.20
C LEU A 199 21.22 -17.92 -28.25
N PHE A 200 20.01 -18.05 -28.80
CA PHE A 200 19.69 -18.99 -29.86
C PHE A 200 20.47 -18.64 -31.14
N ASN A 201 20.52 -17.35 -31.52
CA ASN A 201 21.27 -16.89 -32.68
C ASN A 201 22.76 -17.19 -32.51
N ILE A 202 23.38 -16.82 -31.39
CA ILE A 202 24.78 -17.12 -31.12
C ILE A 202 25.03 -18.63 -31.26
N LYS A 203 24.19 -19.45 -30.61
CA LYS A 203 24.32 -20.90 -30.65
C LYS A 203 24.24 -21.41 -32.09
N SER A 204 23.27 -20.97 -32.89
CA SER A 204 23.08 -21.41 -34.28
C SER A 204 24.29 -21.08 -35.16
N TYR A 205 24.83 -19.85 -35.06
CA TYR A 205 26.00 -19.45 -35.83
C TYR A 205 27.25 -20.22 -35.42
N VAL A 206 27.44 -20.44 -34.12
CA VAL A 206 28.58 -21.22 -33.60
C VAL A 206 28.48 -22.70 -34.02
N GLU A 207 27.29 -23.31 -33.94
CA GLU A 207 27.04 -24.67 -34.43
C GLU A 207 27.31 -24.79 -35.92
N THR A 208 26.83 -23.83 -36.75
CA THR A 208 27.11 -23.81 -38.17
C THR A 208 28.61 -23.71 -38.47
N LEU A 209 29.33 -22.85 -37.77
CA LEU A 209 30.79 -22.72 -37.90
C LEU A 209 31.52 -24.00 -37.47
N HIS A 210 31.03 -24.69 -36.43
CA HIS A 210 31.62 -25.93 -35.92
C HIS A 210 31.36 -27.09 -36.91
N ASP A 211 30.14 -27.28 -37.36
CA ASP A 211 29.70 -28.45 -38.09
C ASP A 211 30.01 -28.36 -39.61
N MET A 212 29.98 -27.13 -40.15
CA MET A 212 30.12 -26.86 -41.61
C MET A 212 31.33 -25.96 -41.91
N GLY A 213 32.21 -25.68 -40.96
CA GLY A 213 33.32 -24.73 -41.14
C GLY A 213 34.21 -25.00 -42.29
N ASP A 214 34.45 -26.27 -42.65
CA ASP A 214 35.25 -26.67 -43.81
C ASP A 214 34.60 -26.40 -45.16
N LEU A 215 33.26 -26.19 -45.16
CA LEU A 215 32.49 -25.93 -46.36
C LEU A 215 32.24 -24.43 -46.59
N LEU A 216 32.50 -23.60 -45.57
CA LEU A 216 32.27 -22.15 -45.62
C LEU A 216 33.51 -21.41 -46.15
N SER A 217 33.31 -20.35 -46.91
CA SER A 217 34.33 -19.40 -47.30
C SER A 217 34.84 -18.60 -46.07
N ASP A 218 36.02 -18.02 -46.18
CA ASP A 218 36.54 -17.18 -45.08
C ASP A 218 35.70 -15.92 -44.84
N GLU A 219 35.05 -15.40 -45.88
CA GLU A 219 34.09 -14.28 -45.80
C GLU A 219 32.85 -14.67 -44.99
N GLU A 220 32.22 -15.84 -45.31
CA GLU A 220 31.06 -16.35 -44.57
C GLU A 220 31.39 -16.64 -43.10
N LYS A 221 32.58 -17.19 -42.78
CA LYS A 221 33.03 -17.38 -41.43
C LYS A 221 33.14 -16.06 -40.67
N GLN A 222 33.71 -15.03 -41.30
CA GLN A 222 33.83 -13.72 -40.70
C GLN A 222 32.47 -13.06 -40.47
N GLU A 223 31.54 -13.20 -41.39
CA GLU A 223 30.16 -12.72 -41.22
C GLU A 223 29.47 -13.40 -40.04
N PHE A 224 29.51 -14.72 -39.93
CA PHE A 224 28.90 -15.46 -38.82
C PHE A 224 29.53 -15.12 -37.46
N LEU A 225 30.86 -15.00 -37.41
CA LEU A 225 31.57 -14.54 -36.20
C LEU A 225 31.15 -13.11 -35.83
N GLY A 226 31.01 -12.23 -36.84
CA GLY A 226 30.57 -10.86 -36.62
C GLY A 226 29.17 -10.78 -36.03
N VAL A 227 28.23 -11.57 -36.55
CA VAL A 227 26.85 -11.62 -36.03
C VAL A 227 26.84 -12.23 -34.61
N ALA A 228 27.56 -13.33 -34.37
CA ALA A 228 27.64 -13.94 -33.06
C ALA A 228 28.22 -12.96 -32.00
N ASN A 229 29.24 -12.20 -32.38
CA ASN A 229 29.84 -11.19 -31.50
C ASN A 229 28.84 -10.04 -31.22
N ALA A 230 28.16 -9.53 -32.23
CA ALA A 230 27.15 -8.47 -32.07
C ALA A 230 25.98 -8.88 -31.14
N GLU A 231 25.53 -10.15 -31.27
CA GLU A 231 24.49 -10.71 -30.38
C GLU A 231 25.01 -10.91 -28.95
N THR A 232 26.30 -11.25 -28.78
CA THR A 232 26.94 -11.34 -27.45
C THR A 232 27.00 -9.97 -26.78
N ASP A 233 27.37 -8.93 -27.52
CA ASP A 233 27.36 -7.55 -27.01
C ASP A 233 25.95 -7.08 -26.64
N ARG A 234 24.96 -7.46 -27.43
CA ARG A 234 23.54 -7.19 -27.13
C ARG A 234 23.09 -7.89 -25.86
N LEU A 235 23.44 -9.17 -25.70
CA LEU A 235 23.12 -9.97 -24.52
C LEU A 235 23.77 -9.38 -23.25
N THR A 236 25.03 -8.97 -23.34
CA THR A 236 25.76 -8.36 -22.25
C THR A 236 25.09 -7.07 -21.79
N ARG A 237 24.68 -6.20 -22.71
CA ARG A 237 23.91 -4.98 -22.36
C ARG A 237 22.61 -5.31 -21.67
N LEU A 238 21.83 -6.27 -22.18
CA LEU A 238 20.55 -6.64 -21.59
C LEU A 238 20.69 -7.22 -20.18
N VAL A 239 21.73 -8.02 -19.93
CA VAL A 239 22.04 -8.53 -18.58
C VAL A 239 22.39 -7.37 -17.63
N ASN A 240 23.20 -6.40 -18.07
CA ASN A 240 23.55 -5.24 -17.26
C ASN A 240 22.32 -4.39 -16.95
N ASP A 241 21.44 -4.15 -17.92
CA ASP A 241 20.18 -3.42 -17.72
C ASP A 241 19.29 -4.07 -16.65
N VAL A 242 19.18 -5.40 -16.67
CA VAL A 242 18.43 -6.18 -15.65
C VAL A 242 19.09 -6.08 -14.27
N LEU A 243 20.42 -6.18 -14.20
CA LEU A 243 21.15 -6.05 -12.94
C LEU A 243 21.03 -4.64 -12.34
N ASP A 244 21.08 -3.62 -13.17
CA ASP A 244 20.93 -2.23 -12.75
C ASP A 244 19.50 -1.96 -12.22
N LEU A 245 18.47 -2.47 -12.90
CA LEU A 245 17.10 -2.40 -12.40
C LEU A 245 16.96 -3.11 -11.04
N SER A 246 17.53 -4.31 -10.88
CA SER A 246 17.51 -5.06 -9.63
C SER A 246 18.21 -4.30 -8.49
N ARG A 247 19.30 -3.58 -8.79
CA ARG A 247 20.00 -2.73 -7.81
C ARG A 247 19.14 -1.55 -7.37
N LEU A 248 18.45 -0.90 -8.30
CA LEU A 248 17.53 0.20 -8.00
C LEU A 248 16.35 -0.26 -7.13
N GLU A 249 15.75 -1.42 -7.45
CA GLU A 249 14.65 -1.99 -6.65
C GLU A 249 15.08 -2.43 -5.24
N SER A 250 16.33 -2.87 -5.07
CA SER A 250 16.82 -3.34 -3.77
C SER A 250 17.00 -2.25 -2.71
N GLY A 251 16.78 -0.97 -3.06
CA GLY A 251 16.86 0.15 -2.13
C GLY A 251 18.23 0.34 -1.48
N ARG A 252 19.31 -0.16 -2.10
CA ARG A 252 20.66 0.08 -1.57
C ARG A 252 20.92 1.57 -1.53
N ALA A 253 21.41 2.03 -0.39
CA ALA A 253 21.76 3.44 -0.20
C ALA A 253 22.80 3.85 -1.26
N VAL A 254 22.35 4.69 -2.19
CA VAL A 254 23.24 5.35 -3.16
C VAL A 254 23.87 6.53 -2.42
N GLN A 255 25.19 6.65 -2.48
CA GLN A 255 25.87 7.82 -1.95
C GLN A 255 25.69 8.98 -2.96
N PHE A 256 25.14 10.09 -2.47
CA PHE A 256 25.01 11.31 -3.22
C PHE A 256 26.06 12.32 -2.75
N GLU A 257 26.74 12.96 -3.72
CA GLU A 257 27.75 13.96 -3.47
C GLU A 257 27.43 15.22 -4.29
N ALA A 258 27.92 16.39 -3.84
CA ALA A 258 27.81 17.61 -4.62
C ALA A 258 28.70 17.48 -5.86
N MET A 259 28.12 17.65 -7.04
CA MET A 259 28.79 17.44 -8.31
C MET A 259 28.33 18.43 -9.37
N SER A 260 29.23 18.75 -10.28
CA SER A 260 28.92 19.55 -11.47
C SER A 260 28.45 18.65 -12.62
N MET A 261 27.34 19.03 -13.27
CA MET A 261 26.80 18.27 -14.40
C MET A 261 27.62 18.45 -15.70
N ARG A 262 28.26 19.60 -15.92
CA ARG A 262 29.01 19.90 -17.15
C ARG A 262 30.08 18.85 -17.48
N PRO A 263 31.00 18.44 -16.55
CA PRO A 263 32.03 17.46 -16.87
C PRO A 263 31.45 16.09 -17.26
N ALA A 264 30.33 15.65 -16.64
CA ALA A 264 29.65 14.41 -16.99
C ALA A 264 29.08 14.48 -18.43
N MET A 265 28.42 15.59 -18.78
CA MET A 265 27.87 15.81 -20.12
C MET A 265 28.96 15.84 -21.18
N GLU A 266 30.07 16.54 -20.91
CA GLU A 266 31.23 16.56 -21.80
C GLU A 266 31.89 15.20 -21.99
N GLN A 267 31.96 14.40 -20.93
CA GLN A 267 32.45 13.02 -20.99
C GLN A 267 31.56 12.17 -21.87
N THR A 268 30.26 12.21 -21.69
CA THR A 268 29.30 11.45 -22.51
C THR A 268 29.42 11.85 -23.98
N LEU A 269 29.42 13.13 -24.30
CA LEU A 269 29.58 13.58 -25.69
C LEU A 269 30.91 13.14 -26.33
N ARG A 270 32.02 13.10 -25.56
CA ARG A 270 33.28 12.54 -26.02
C ARG A 270 33.18 11.07 -26.36
N THR A 271 32.47 10.28 -25.51
CA THR A 271 32.26 8.83 -25.73
C THR A 271 31.50 8.56 -27.02
N TYR A 272 30.48 9.38 -27.31
CA TYR A 272 29.61 9.15 -28.48
C TYR A 272 30.08 9.88 -29.76
N ARG A 273 31.20 10.59 -29.73
CA ARG A 273 31.68 11.41 -30.86
C ARG A 273 31.85 10.60 -32.15
N LEU A 274 32.53 9.45 -32.09
CA LEU A 274 32.77 8.61 -33.27
C LEU A 274 31.46 8.07 -33.83
N ASN A 275 30.56 7.60 -32.93
CA ASN A 275 29.24 7.08 -33.35
C ASN A 275 28.36 8.17 -34.00
N ALA A 276 28.52 9.42 -33.57
CA ALA A 276 27.81 10.55 -34.16
C ALA A 276 28.41 10.94 -35.53
N GLU A 277 29.74 10.94 -35.67
CA GLU A 277 30.44 11.14 -36.94
C GLU A 277 30.04 10.11 -37.98
N ASP A 278 29.99 8.81 -37.62
CA ASP A 278 29.54 7.72 -38.49
C ASP A 278 28.09 7.88 -38.97
N ARG A 279 27.25 8.49 -38.14
CA ARG A 279 25.83 8.77 -38.46
C ARG A 279 25.59 10.16 -39.06
N GLN A 280 26.62 10.93 -39.22
CA GLN A 280 26.55 12.33 -39.69
C GLN A 280 25.66 13.21 -38.79
N VAL A 281 25.69 12.99 -37.48
CA VAL A 281 24.93 13.77 -36.49
C VAL A 281 25.90 14.77 -35.81
N GLU A 282 25.50 16.04 -35.77
CA GLU A 282 26.28 17.06 -35.08
C GLU A 282 25.92 17.10 -33.59
N LEU A 283 26.91 16.82 -32.71
CA LEU A 283 26.74 16.89 -31.25
C LEU A 283 26.98 18.30 -30.75
N MET A 284 26.02 18.86 -30.03
CA MET A 284 26.09 20.22 -29.47
C MET A 284 25.90 20.17 -27.94
N LEU A 285 26.71 20.93 -27.21
CA LEU A 285 26.59 21.12 -25.76
C LEU A 285 26.16 22.55 -25.48
N ASP A 286 25.02 22.73 -24.87
CA ASP A 286 24.44 24.01 -24.51
C ASP A 286 24.25 24.08 -22.98
N VAL A 287 25.28 24.47 -22.27
CA VAL A 287 25.33 24.51 -20.80
C VAL A 287 25.95 25.85 -20.37
N PRO A 288 25.30 26.64 -19.48
CA PRO A 288 25.84 27.86 -18.91
C PRO A 288 27.20 27.63 -18.24
N GLU A 289 28.08 28.62 -18.24
CA GLU A 289 29.38 28.53 -17.58
C GLU A 289 29.22 28.32 -16.07
N GLU A 290 28.24 28.98 -15.45
CA GLU A 290 27.89 28.88 -14.05
C GLU A 290 26.59 28.05 -13.90
N LEU A 291 26.72 26.74 -13.81
CA LEU A 291 25.61 25.86 -13.43
C LEU A 291 25.80 25.47 -11.97
N PRO A 292 24.74 25.56 -11.13
CA PRO A 292 24.83 25.13 -9.73
C PRO A 292 25.17 23.64 -9.61
N GLU A 293 25.92 23.31 -8.56
CA GLU A 293 26.17 21.90 -8.22
C GLU A 293 24.86 21.21 -7.81
N VAL A 294 24.74 19.96 -8.16
CA VAL A 294 23.59 19.10 -7.81
C VAL A 294 24.06 17.95 -6.90
N LEU A 295 23.19 17.53 -6.00
CA LEU A 295 23.41 16.30 -5.24
C LEU A 295 23.12 15.11 -6.15
N GLY A 296 24.13 14.33 -6.47
CA GLY A 296 24.02 13.21 -7.40
C GLY A 296 25.09 12.14 -7.16
N ASN A 297 24.95 11.05 -7.89
CA ASN A 297 25.98 10.01 -8.00
C ASN A 297 26.55 10.05 -9.40
N TRP A 298 27.87 10.15 -9.50
CA TRP A 298 28.57 10.32 -10.77
C TRP A 298 28.28 9.19 -11.76
N ASP A 299 28.39 7.96 -11.31
CA ASP A 299 28.21 6.77 -12.17
C ASP A 299 26.77 6.65 -12.68
N LEU A 300 25.79 6.92 -11.81
CA LEU A 300 24.37 6.91 -12.21
C LEU A 300 24.04 8.06 -13.17
N LEU A 301 24.63 9.23 -12.97
CA LEU A 301 24.44 10.35 -13.91
C LEU A 301 25.01 10.00 -15.29
N LEU A 302 26.23 9.46 -15.35
CA LEU A 302 26.81 9.01 -16.62
C LEU A 302 25.93 7.98 -17.30
N GLN A 303 25.41 7.01 -16.55
CA GLN A 303 24.51 5.97 -17.06
C GLN A 303 23.21 6.56 -17.65
N VAL A 304 22.63 7.57 -16.99
CA VAL A 304 21.44 8.29 -17.50
C VAL A 304 21.80 9.03 -18.81
N LEU A 305 22.90 9.75 -18.82
CA LEU A 305 23.34 10.50 -20.00
C LEU A 305 23.66 9.57 -21.17
N ASP A 306 24.36 8.47 -20.93
CA ASP A 306 24.70 7.46 -21.95
C ASP A 306 23.44 6.83 -22.54
N ASN A 307 22.45 6.50 -21.73
CA ASN A 307 21.17 5.97 -22.19
C ASN A 307 20.39 6.99 -23.04
N LEU A 308 20.36 8.25 -22.62
CA LEU A 308 19.65 9.30 -23.34
C LEU A 308 20.34 9.65 -24.67
N VAL A 309 21.66 9.88 -24.65
CA VAL A 309 22.42 10.22 -25.86
C VAL A 309 22.47 9.06 -26.83
N GLY A 310 22.66 7.82 -26.35
CA GLY A 310 22.61 6.61 -27.16
C GLY A 310 21.27 6.41 -27.87
N ASN A 311 20.17 6.60 -27.14
CA ASN A 311 18.82 6.55 -27.73
C ASN A 311 18.60 7.70 -28.72
N ALA A 312 19.00 8.92 -28.37
CA ALA A 312 18.85 10.07 -29.25
C ALA A 312 19.61 9.87 -30.58
N LEU A 313 20.85 9.39 -30.52
CA LEU A 313 21.64 9.05 -31.72
C LEU A 313 20.98 7.95 -32.56
N LYS A 314 20.40 6.93 -31.91
CA LYS A 314 19.72 5.82 -32.59
C LYS A 314 18.54 6.30 -33.43
N PHE A 315 17.78 7.30 -32.94
CA PHE A 315 16.57 7.83 -33.57
C PHE A 315 16.81 9.13 -34.34
N SER A 316 18.02 9.71 -34.30
CA SER A 316 18.38 10.91 -35.05
C SER A 316 18.41 10.67 -36.56
N ARG A 317 18.02 11.68 -37.32
CA ARG A 317 18.16 11.67 -38.78
C ARG A 317 19.59 12.02 -39.16
N PRO A 318 20.17 11.40 -40.19
CA PRO A 318 21.48 11.82 -40.72
C PRO A 318 21.49 13.30 -41.06
N GLY A 319 22.55 14.01 -40.71
CA GLY A 319 22.70 15.44 -40.92
C GLY A 319 21.97 16.36 -39.94
N GLY A 320 21.27 15.80 -38.96
CA GLY A 320 20.57 16.57 -37.91
C GLY A 320 21.45 16.90 -36.69
N PRO A 321 21.18 18.00 -35.96
CA PRO A 321 21.84 18.28 -34.70
C PRO A 321 21.25 17.51 -33.54
N LEU A 322 22.08 17.05 -32.60
CA LEU A 322 21.72 16.55 -31.29
C LEU A 322 22.30 17.45 -30.23
N SER A 323 21.45 18.19 -29.53
CA SER A 323 21.88 19.10 -28.48
C SER A 323 21.58 18.55 -27.08
N LEU A 324 22.62 18.54 -26.23
CA LEU A 324 22.53 18.22 -24.82
C LEU A 324 22.54 19.54 -24.03
N ARG A 325 21.46 19.83 -23.31
CA ARG A 325 21.25 21.08 -22.59
C ARG A 325 21.09 20.86 -21.10
N ALA A 326 21.63 21.81 -20.32
CA ALA A 326 21.34 21.91 -18.90
C ALA A 326 21.17 23.38 -18.53
N TYR A 327 20.18 23.69 -17.72
CA TYR A 327 19.89 25.03 -17.24
C TYR A 327 19.29 25.01 -15.85
N PRO A 328 19.45 26.06 -15.02
CA PRO A 328 18.80 26.17 -13.74
C PRO A 328 17.28 26.21 -13.92
N TRP A 329 16.55 25.39 -13.18
CA TRP A 329 15.08 25.39 -13.22
C TRP A 329 14.56 26.51 -12.33
N PRO A 330 13.75 27.46 -12.81
CA PRO A 330 13.15 28.49 -11.98
C PRO A 330 12.11 27.92 -11.04
N ASP A 331 12.06 28.39 -9.79
CA ASP A 331 11.21 27.90 -8.68
C ASP A 331 9.69 27.99 -8.91
N ALA A 332 9.23 28.43 -10.07
CA ALA A 332 7.83 28.74 -10.34
C ALA A 332 7.29 28.27 -11.70
N CYS A 333 7.64 27.08 -12.17
CA CYS A 333 6.96 26.51 -13.34
C CYS A 333 6.36 25.16 -13.00
N SER A 334 5.05 25.14 -12.71
CA SER A 334 4.23 23.94 -12.72
C SER A 334 4.11 23.44 -14.17
N VAL A 335 4.95 22.49 -14.55
CA VAL A 335 4.68 21.65 -15.71
C VAL A 335 3.87 20.46 -15.18
N GLU A 336 2.71 20.19 -15.77
CA GLU A 336 1.94 18.98 -15.53
C GLU A 336 2.83 17.76 -15.79
N GLY A 337 3.27 17.11 -14.73
CA GLY A 337 4.14 15.92 -14.74
C GLY A 337 5.22 16.04 -13.67
N THR A 338 4.88 15.55 -12.47
CA THR A 338 5.75 15.18 -11.33
C THR A 338 6.96 16.12 -11.08
N ALA A 339 6.70 17.27 -10.48
CA ALA A 339 7.74 18.10 -9.89
C ALA A 339 8.23 17.46 -8.59
N ILE A 340 9.51 17.07 -8.52
CA ILE A 340 10.19 16.77 -7.27
C ILE A 340 10.58 18.13 -6.68
N THR A 341 9.77 18.66 -5.77
CA THR A 341 10.10 19.86 -5.01
C THR A 341 10.98 19.45 -3.82
N ASN A 342 12.24 19.80 -3.85
CA ASN A 342 13.04 19.90 -2.63
C ASN A 342 12.99 21.35 -2.14
N SER A 343 12.69 21.54 -0.85
CA SER A 343 12.41 22.83 -0.22
C SER A 343 13.62 23.72 0.02
N ASP A 344 14.85 23.34 -0.36
CA ASP A 344 16.06 24.06 0.02
C ASP A 344 17.14 24.09 -1.09
N GLY A 345 16.86 24.69 -2.25
CA GLY A 345 17.90 25.00 -3.21
C GLY A 345 17.49 24.98 -4.69
N PRO A 346 18.28 25.59 -5.61
CA PRO A 346 17.96 25.61 -7.03
C PRO A 346 18.02 24.21 -7.63
N THR A 347 16.97 23.79 -8.28
CA THR A 347 16.85 22.53 -9.02
C THR A 347 17.39 22.69 -10.45
N CYS A 348 18.05 21.67 -10.99
CA CYS A 348 18.56 21.66 -12.35
C CYS A 348 17.72 20.70 -13.21
N ALA A 349 17.28 21.12 -14.39
CA ALA A 349 16.57 20.29 -15.34
C ALA A 349 17.48 19.85 -16.50
N LEU A 350 17.30 18.64 -16.97
CA LEU A 350 17.99 18.02 -18.11
C LEU A 350 16.96 17.84 -19.24
N THR A 351 17.22 18.40 -20.40
CA THR A 351 16.42 18.22 -21.63
C THR A 351 17.26 17.74 -22.80
#